data_8ff982286dbef06b9fc0824c6bb583d2
#
_entry.id   8ff982286dbef06b9fc0824c6bb583d2
#
_cell.length_a   1.000
_cell.length_b   1.000
_cell.length_c   1.000
_cell.angle_alpha   90.00
_cell.angle_beta   90.00
_cell.angle_gamma   90.00
#
_symmetry.space_group_name_H-M   'P 1'
#
loop_
_entity.id
_entity.type
_entity.pdbx_description
1 polymer ?
#
loop_
_entity_poly.entity_id
_entity_poly.type
_entity_poly.pdbx_seq_one_letter_code
_entity_poly.pdbx_strand_id
1 'polypeptide(L)'
;MPKRGKDLANGGEFREGAQTSMKVAIVGAGGVGGYFGGRLAQAGEDVVFITRGEHLRAITSKGLRVDSINGDFRIDPAKATDDPATVGEVDYILVAVKSWQLSDAIETMRPMVGNKTSIVPLLNGVEAPDHLARLFGAERVLGGLCSVISMIAGPGHISHVGAHPLITFGELDHRPSKRGERLRDAFSHTEGVEVKIPEDIHVAMWNKFLLIAPWGGLGALTRAPIGVTRSLPETRDLLEHSMEEIYLLARARKVAMERESISQAMAFLDNLPYEGTASMQRDIMAGLPSELDAQNGAVVRLGKEAGVATPVNGMIYSSLLPLEMRARKQLQFD
;
A
#
# COMPACT_ATOMS: atom_id res chain seq x y z
N MET A 1 -50.39 -54.25 24.87
CA MET A 1 -49.99 -52.99 25.53
C MET A 1 -48.88 -52.34 24.65
N PRO A 2 -49.11 -51.20 24.00
CA PRO A 2 -48.13 -50.56 23.16
C PRO A 2 -47.25 -49.57 23.95
N LYS A 3 -45.95 -49.59 23.69
CA LYS A 3 -44.97 -48.63 24.27
C LYS A 3 -44.97 -47.36 23.41
N ARG A 4 -45.12 -46.22 24.05
CA ARG A 4 -45.08 -44.87 23.50
C ARG A 4 -43.69 -44.52 23.00
N GLY A 5 -43.64 -44.02 21.77
CA GLY A 5 -42.46 -43.35 21.21
C GLY A 5 -42.25 -41.98 21.84
N LYS A 6 -41.00 -41.64 22.08
CA LYS A 6 -40.54 -40.28 22.48
C LYS A 6 -40.17 -39.53 21.17
N ASP A 7 -40.86 -38.43 20.97
CA ASP A 7 -40.49 -37.42 19.97
C ASP A 7 -39.15 -36.77 20.38
N LEU A 8 -38.17 -36.88 19.53
CA LEU A 8 -36.94 -36.13 19.61
C LEU A 8 -37.17 -34.79 18.88
N ALA A 9 -37.21 -33.72 19.65
CA ALA A 9 -37.26 -32.36 19.16
C ALA A 9 -36.00 -32.05 18.34
N ASN A 10 -36.21 -31.67 17.10
CA ASN A 10 -35.20 -31.08 16.23
C ASN A 10 -34.72 -29.75 16.82
N GLY A 11 -33.53 -29.71 17.39
CA GLY A 11 -32.80 -28.51 17.74
C GLY A 11 -32.31 -27.86 16.40
N GLY A 12 -33.04 -26.87 15.92
CA GLY A 12 -32.56 -26.01 14.87
C GLY A 12 -31.35 -25.21 15.39
N GLU A 13 -30.16 -25.55 14.90
CA GLU A 13 -29.01 -24.70 15.07
C GLU A 13 -29.30 -23.37 14.35
N PHE A 14 -29.49 -22.32 15.13
CA PHE A 14 -29.43 -20.96 14.64
C PHE A 14 -28.02 -20.74 14.04
N ARG A 15 -27.91 -20.78 12.72
CA ARG A 15 -26.76 -20.21 12.05
C ARG A 15 -26.75 -18.74 12.39
N GLU A 16 -25.80 -18.34 13.23
CA GLU A 16 -25.47 -16.92 13.48
C GLU A 16 -25.37 -16.17 12.16
N GLY A 17 -25.93 -14.97 12.15
CA GLY A 17 -26.25 -14.18 10.98
C GLY A 17 -25.14 -14.12 9.95
N ALA A 18 -25.47 -14.38 8.70
CA ALA A 18 -24.61 -14.15 7.57
C ALA A 18 -24.11 -12.69 7.62
N GLN A 19 -22.83 -12.52 7.88
CA GLN A 19 -22.19 -11.21 7.87
C GLN A 19 -22.37 -10.66 6.45
N THR A 20 -23.09 -9.55 6.31
CA THR A 20 -23.30 -8.92 5.01
C THR A 20 -21.96 -8.55 4.43
N SER A 21 -21.70 -8.96 3.14
CA SER A 21 -20.46 -8.63 2.44
C SER A 21 -20.23 -7.12 2.44
N MET A 22 -18.98 -6.71 2.58
CA MET A 22 -18.60 -5.30 2.53
C MET A 22 -18.53 -4.83 1.08
N LYS A 23 -19.00 -3.62 0.82
CA LYS A 23 -18.78 -2.95 -0.47
C LYS A 23 -17.46 -2.20 -0.42
N VAL A 24 -16.50 -2.63 -1.25
CA VAL A 24 -15.12 -2.13 -1.25
C VAL A 24 -14.77 -1.57 -2.62
N ALA A 25 -14.37 -0.30 -2.66
CA ALA A 25 -13.81 0.31 -3.87
C ALA A 25 -12.28 0.23 -3.84
N ILE A 26 -11.68 -0.26 -4.92
CA ILE A 26 -10.23 -0.27 -5.12
C ILE A 26 -9.88 0.85 -6.08
N VAL A 27 -9.34 1.95 -5.56
CA VAL A 27 -8.90 3.09 -6.37
C VAL A 27 -7.47 2.84 -6.83
N GLY A 28 -7.34 2.45 -8.11
CA GLY A 28 -6.11 1.98 -8.72
C GLY A 28 -5.98 0.46 -8.74
N ALA A 29 -6.45 -0.18 -9.81
CA ALA A 29 -6.35 -1.64 -10.04
C ALA A 29 -4.98 -2.06 -10.59
N GLY A 30 -3.88 -1.43 -10.14
CA GLY A 30 -2.51 -1.82 -10.46
C GLY A 30 -2.06 -3.07 -9.71
N GLY A 31 -0.74 -3.31 -9.63
CA GLY A 31 -0.20 -4.47 -8.92
C GLY A 31 -0.74 -4.63 -7.51
N VAL A 32 -0.68 -3.57 -6.69
CA VAL A 32 -1.17 -3.57 -5.30
C VAL A 32 -2.69 -3.74 -5.24
N GLY A 33 -3.43 -2.84 -5.89
CA GLY A 33 -4.90 -2.85 -5.81
C GLY A 33 -5.53 -4.05 -6.49
N GLY A 34 -4.98 -4.50 -7.62
CA GLY A 34 -5.43 -5.71 -8.31
C GLY A 34 -5.21 -6.96 -7.47
N TYR A 35 -4.07 -7.05 -6.77
CA TYR A 35 -3.79 -8.18 -5.89
C TYR A 35 -4.70 -8.20 -4.66
N PHE A 36 -4.65 -7.17 -3.81
CA PHE A 36 -5.42 -7.16 -2.55
C PHE A 36 -6.93 -7.07 -2.79
N GLY A 37 -7.37 -6.27 -3.78
CA GLY A 37 -8.79 -6.22 -4.16
C GLY A 37 -9.27 -7.53 -4.76
N GLY A 38 -8.44 -8.19 -5.57
CA GLY A 38 -8.74 -9.51 -6.10
C GLY A 38 -8.90 -10.57 -5.01
N ARG A 39 -8.04 -10.58 -3.99
CA ARG A 39 -8.15 -11.50 -2.85
C ARG A 39 -9.42 -11.25 -2.02
N LEU A 40 -9.81 -10.00 -1.80
CA LEU A 40 -11.10 -9.68 -1.14
C LEU A 40 -12.29 -10.15 -1.97
N ALA A 41 -12.27 -9.92 -3.29
CA ALA A 41 -13.32 -10.41 -4.18
C ALA A 41 -13.41 -11.95 -4.21
N GLN A 42 -12.26 -12.64 -4.18
CA GLN A 42 -12.21 -14.10 -4.08
C GLN A 42 -12.80 -14.61 -2.75
N ALA A 43 -12.62 -13.86 -1.65
CA ALA A 43 -13.20 -14.16 -0.35
C ALA A 43 -14.71 -13.84 -0.25
N GLY A 44 -15.32 -13.29 -1.30
CA GLY A 44 -16.76 -13.04 -1.37
C GLY A 44 -17.20 -11.61 -1.02
N GLU A 45 -16.27 -10.67 -0.88
CA GLU A 45 -16.60 -9.26 -0.68
C GLU A 45 -17.08 -8.60 -1.98
N ASP A 46 -17.96 -7.59 -1.87
CA ASP A 46 -18.46 -6.83 -3.02
C ASP A 46 -17.43 -5.78 -3.47
N VAL A 47 -16.47 -6.21 -4.30
CA VAL A 47 -15.35 -5.39 -4.75
C VAL A 47 -15.64 -4.74 -6.09
N VAL A 48 -15.40 -3.43 -6.21
CA VAL A 48 -15.40 -2.69 -7.47
C VAL A 48 -14.02 -2.05 -7.71
N PHE A 49 -13.45 -2.32 -8.88
CA PHE A 49 -12.16 -1.76 -9.29
C PHE A 49 -12.37 -0.43 -10.04
N ILE A 50 -11.80 0.65 -9.52
CA ILE A 50 -11.78 1.95 -10.19
C ILE A 50 -10.50 2.04 -11.00
N THR A 51 -10.65 1.91 -12.31
CA THR A 51 -9.53 1.86 -13.26
C THR A 51 -9.97 2.38 -14.62
N ARG A 52 -9.06 2.51 -15.59
CA ARG A 52 -9.36 3.14 -16.89
C ARG A 52 -8.67 2.43 -18.06
N GLY A 53 -9.05 2.82 -19.26
CA GLY A 53 -8.36 2.43 -20.50
C GLY A 53 -8.46 0.93 -20.81
N GLU A 54 -7.37 0.35 -21.32
CA GLU A 54 -7.33 -1.06 -21.71
C GLU A 54 -7.48 -2.02 -20.53
N HIS A 55 -6.96 -1.62 -19.37
CA HIS A 55 -7.08 -2.42 -18.16
C HIS A 55 -8.54 -2.55 -17.71
N LEU A 56 -9.31 -1.45 -17.75
CA LEU A 56 -10.76 -1.47 -17.51
C LEU A 56 -11.49 -2.38 -18.51
N ARG A 57 -11.25 -2.18 -19.82
CA ARG A 57 -11.90 -3.00 -20.85
C ARG A 57 -11.63 -4.49 -20.69
N ALA A 58 -10.40 -4.85 -20.30
CA ALA A 58 -10.02 -6.23 -20.08
C ALA A 58 -10.70 -6.83 -18.84
N ILE A 59 -10.73 -6.09 -17.71
CA ILE A 59 -11.38 -6.55 -16.48
C ILE A 59 -12.87 -6.73 -16.69
N THR A 60 -13.56 -5.79 -17.35
CA THR A 60 -15.01 -5.88 -17.58
C THR A 60 -15.39 -6.98 -18.57
N SER A 61 -14.56 -7.29 -19.56
CA SER A 61 -14.87 -8.29 -20.59
C SER A 61 -14.38 -9.69 -20.29
N LYS A 62 -13.29 -9.82 -19.50
CA LYS A 62 -12.61 -11.11 -19.28
C LYS A 62 -12.35 -11.40 -17.79
N GLY A 63 -12.78 -10.52 -16.88
CA GLY A 63 -12.44 -10.62 -15.47
C GLY A 63 -10.99 -10.19 -15.15
N LEU A 64 -10.64 -10.22 -13.87
CA LEU A 64 -9.29 -9.96 -13.36
C LEU A 64 -8.56 -11.30 -13.17
N ARG A 65 -7.43 -11.48 -13.86
CA ARG A 65 -6.52 -12.61 -13.68
C ARG A 65 -5.35 -12.20 -12.79
N VAL A 66 -4.99 -13.06 -11.85
CA VAL A 66 -3.82 -12.88 -11.00
C VAL A 66 -3.00 -14.17 -11.03
N ASP A 67 -1.79 -14.11 -11.62
CA ASP A 67 -0.80 -15.16 -11.48
C ASP A 67 0.03 -14.89 -10.22
N SER A 68 0.13 -15.85 -9.32
CA SER A 68 0.72 -15.63 -7.99
C SER A 68 1.50 -16.84 -7.52
N ILE A 69 2.69 -16.59 -6.93
CA ILE A 69 3.48 -17.62 -6.24
C ILE A 69 2.74 -18.27 -5.07
N ASN A 70 1.64 -17.65 -4.59
CA ASN A 70 0.75 -18.19 -3.56
C ASN A 70 -0.54 -18.81 -4.13
N GLY A 71 -0.52 -19.21 -5.40
CA GLY A 71 -1.66 -19.77 -6.12
C GLY A 71 -2.37 -18.73 -7.01
N ASP A 72 -2.52 -19.11 -8.28
CA ASP A 72 -3.20 -18.31 -9.29
C ASP A 72 -4.69 -18.24 -9.01
N PHE A 73 -5.32 -17.09 -9.33
CA PHE A 73 -6.76 -16.95 -9.22
C PHE A 73 -7.32 -15.99 -10.26
N ARG A 74 -8.65 -16.07 -10.43
CA ARG A 74 -9.39 -15.21 -11.36
C ARG A 74 -10.72 -14.77 -10.73
N ILE A 75 -11.06 -13.53 -10.93
CA ILE A 75 -12.34 -12.94 -10.58
C ILE A 75 -13.14 -12.75 -11.87
N ASP A 76 -14.19 -13.52 -12.05
CA ASP A 76 -15.03 -13.49 -13.25
C ASP A 76 -16.49 -13.85 -12.88
N PRO A 77 -17.42 -12.91 -12.97
CA PRO A 77 -17.25 -11.52 -13.41
C PRO A 77 -16.54 -10.64 -12.38
N ALA A 78 -15.74 -9.66 -12.84
CA ALA A 78 -15.17 -8.62 -12.00
C ALA A 78 -15.86 -7.26 -12.27
N LYS A 79 -16.27 -6.57 -11.19
CA LYS A 79 -16.88 -5.24 -11.31
C LYS A 79 -15.77 -4.21 -11.46
N ALA A 80 -15.80 -3.43 -12.54
CA ALA A 80 -14.85 -2.35 -12.76
C ALA A 80 -15.51 -1.18 -13.50
N THR A 81 -15.07 0.05 -13.21
CA THR A 81 -15.55 1.27 -13.86
C THR A 81 -14.50 2.37 -13.83
N ASP A 82 -14.59 3.33 -14.75
CA ASP A 82 -13.91 4.63 -14.71
C ASP A 82 -14.84 5.78 -14.32
N ASP A 83 -16.12 5.47 -14.07
CA ASP A 83 -17.12 6.42 -13.55
C ASP A 83 -17.50 6.05 -12.10
N PRO A 84 -16.82 6.62 -11.10
CA PRO A 84 -17.06 6.35 -9.69
C PRO A 84 -18.44 6.81 -9.20
N ALA A 85 -19.12 7.73 -9.91
CA ALA A 85 -20.45 8.18 -9.54
C ALA A 85 -21.50 7.05 -9.70
N THR A 86 -21.27 6.09 -10.59
CA THR A 86 -22.14 4.91 -10.77
C THR A 86 -22.05 3.90 -9.64
N VAL A 87 -20.98 3.98 -8.83
CA VAL A 87 -20.74 3.07 -7.70
C VAL A 87 -21.58 3.47 -6.49
N GLY A 88 -21.68 4.78 -6.21
CA GLY A 88 -22.29 5.30 -4.99
C GLY A 88 -21.45 5.00 -3.73
N GLU A 89 -22.01 5.27 -2.55
CA GLU A 89 -21.29 5.09 -1.28
C GLU A 89 -20.82 3.64 -1.06
N VAL A 90 -19.63 3.49 -0.48
CA VAL A 90 -19.00 2.20 -0.16
C VAL A 90 -18.61 2.13 1.33
N ASP A 91 -18.40 0.90 1.84
CA ASP A 91 -17.91 0.71 3.22
C ASP A 91 -16.42 1.07 3.32
N TYR A 92 -15.62 0.65 2.33
CA TYR A 92 -14.18 0.90 2.32
C TYR A 92 -13.69 1.38 0.95
N ILE A 93 -12.69 2.26 0.99
CA ILE A 93 -11.90 2.63 -0.18
C ILE A 93 -10.45 2.26 0.09
N LEU A 94 -9.89 1.30 -0.65
CA LEU A 94 -8.47 1.04 -0.66
C LEU A 94 -7.81 1.87 -1.76
N VAL A 95 -6.94 2.81 -1.35
CA VAL A 95 -6.23 3.69 -2.29
C VAL A 95 -4.90 3.06 -2.64
N ALA A 96 -4.78 2.53 -3.85
CA ALA A 96 -3.64 1.74 -4.33
C ALA A 96 -3.04 2.31 -5.63
N VAL A 97 -3.08 3.62 -5.79
CA VAL A 97 -2.41 4.35 -6.87
C VAL A 97 -0.96 4.64 -6.52
N LYS A 98 -0.17 5.07 -7.48
CA LYS A 98 1.15 5.66 -7.20
C LYS A 98 0.96 6.99 -6.46
N SER A 99 1.87 7.34 -5.55
CA SER A 99 1.76 8.51 -4.67
C SER A 99 1.51 9.83 -5.44
N TRP A 100 2.13 9.99 -6.61
CA TRP A 100 1.95 11.15 -7.47
C TRP A 100 0.57 11.26 -8.14
N GLN A 101 -0.26 10.21 -8.09
CA GLN A 101 -1.64 10.19 -8.57
C GLN A 101 -2.66 10.46 -7.46
N LEU A 102 -2.21 10.71 -6.23
CA LEU A 102 -3.12 10.85 -5.08
C LEU A 102 -4.12 11.99 -5.26
N SER A 103 -3.70 13.12 -5.83
CA SER A 103 -4.61 14.26 -6.07
C SER A 103 -5.77 13.89 -7.01
N ASP A 104 -5.49 13.18 -8.10
CA ASP A 104 -6.53 12.70 -9.03
C ASP A 104 -7.41 11.63 -8.37
N ALA A 105 -6.80 10.75 -7.56
CA ALA A 105 -7.52 9.72 -6.82
C ALA A 105 -8.49 10.31 -5.79
N ILE A 106 -8.15 11.42 -5.15
CA ILE A 106 -9.02 12.15 -4.22
C ILE A 106 -10.31 12.60 -4.92
N GLU A 107 -10.20 13.21 -6.09
CA GLU A 107 -11.39 13.64 -6.85
C GLU A 107 -12.22 12.42 -7.31
N THR A 108 -11.55 11.36 -7.73
CA THR A 108 -12.17 10.09 -8.09
C THR A 108 -12.96 9.46 -6.92
N MET A 109 -12.47 9.58 -5.69
CA MET A 109 -13.12 8.98 -4.51
C MET A 109 -14.36 9.73 -4.04
N ARG A 110 -14.47 11.05 -4.26
CA ARG A 110 -15.53 11.89 -3.68
C ARG A 110 -16.95 11.31 -3.82
N PRO A 111 -17.39 10.81 -4.99
CA PRO A 111 -18.74 10.27 -5.14
C PRO A 111 -19.02 9.00 -4.34
N MET A 112 -17.95 8.30 -3.89
CA MET A 112 -18.04 7.03 -3.17
C MET A 112 -17.93 7.18 -1.65
N VAL A 113 -17.58 8.39 -1.17
CA VAL A 113 -17.38 8.67 0.26
C VAL A 113 -18.68 9.08 0.92
N GLY A 114 -19.23 8.22 1.77
CA GLY A 114 -20.36 8.49 2.64
C GLY A 114 -19.94 8.70 4.10
N ASN A 115 -20.94 8.82 4.96
CA ASN A 115 -20.70 9.07 6.39
C ASN A 115 -19.99 7.93 7.12
N LYS A 116 -20.09 6.70 6.61
CA LYS A 116 -19.50 5.51 7.21
C LYS A 116 -18.34 4.93 6.41
N THR A 117 -17.98 5.56 5.31
CA THR A 117 -16.87 5.10 4.45
C THR A 117 -15.54 5.23 5.19
N SER A 118 -14.74 4.18 5.14
CA SER A 118 -13.37 4.15 5.65
C SER A 118 -12.38 4.15 4.49
N ILE A 119 -11.39 5.03 4.53
CA ILE A 119 -10.37 5.21 3.50
C ILE A 119 -9.04 4.69 4.01
N VAL A 120 -8.43 3.77 3.28
CA VAL A 120 -7.16 3.11 3.64
C VAL A 120 -6.14 3.33 2.51
N PRO A 121 -5.19 4.26 2.67
CA PRO A 121 -4.11 4.42 1.70
C PRO A 121 -3.09 3.29 1.82
N LEU A 122 -2.73 2.69 0.68
CA LEU A 122 -1.70 1.66 0.58
C LEU A 122 -0.46 2.14 -0.19
N LEU A 123 -0.34 3.46 -0.36
CA LEU A 123 0.75 4.11 -1.06
C LEU A 123 2.05 4.05 -0.24
N ASN A 124 3.18 4.15 -0.92
CA ASN A 124 4.45 4.39 -0.25
C ASN A 124 4.57 5.86 0.22
N GLY A 125 5.36 6.08 1.25
CA GLY A 125 5.48 7.37 1.93
C GLY A 125 4.65 7.43 3.21
N VAL A 126 4.64 8.58 3.86
CA VAL A 126 4.01 8.77 5.18
C VAL A 126 2.96 9.89 5.20
N GLU A 127 2.81 10.64 4.10
CA GLU A 127 1.96 11.85 4.08
C GLU A 127 0.51 11.58 3.65
N ALA A 128 0.24 10.44 2.97
CA ALA A 128 -1.08 10.17 2.39
C ALA A 128 -2.22 10.15 3.43
N PRO A 129 -2.10 9.53 4.62
CA PRO A 129 -3.16 9.56 5.62
C PRO A 129 -3.49 10.98 6.09
N ASP A 130 -2.47 11.80 6.39
CA ASP A 130 -2.68 13.19 6.83
C ASP A 130 -3.34 14.03 5.74
N HIS A 131 -2.96 13.80 4.48
CA HIS A 131 -3.57 14.50 3.34
C HIS A 131 -5.04 14.14 3.19
N LEU A 132 -5.37 12.85 3.25
CA LEU A 132 -6.74 12.34 3.15
C LEU A 132 -7.58 12.79 4.36
N ALA A 133 -7.03 12.77 5.57
CA ALA A 133 -7.71 13.20 6.78
C ALA A 133 -8.09 14.70 6.76
N ARG A 134 -7.25 15.55 6.19
CA ARG A 134 -7.58 16.97 6.02
C ARG A 134 -8.76 17.22 5.07
N LEU A 135 -8.96 16.33 4.09
CA LEU A 135 -9.97 16.49 3.04
C LEU A 135 -11.29 15.78 3.34
N PHE A 136 -11.22 14.61 3.96
CA PHE A 136 -12.38 13.75 4.20
C PHE A 136 -12.77 13.64 5.68
N GLY A 137 -11.94 14.18 6.59
CA GLY A 137 -12.09 14.02 8.03
C GLY A 137 -11.28 12.84 8.56
N ALA A 138 -10.60 13.02 9.70
CA ALA A 138 -9.76 12.00 10.32
C ALA A 138 -10.56 10.75 10.72
N GLU A 139 -11.84 10.94 11.05
CA GLU A 139 -12.76 9.85 11.42
C GLU A 139 -13.05 8.87 10.27
N ARG A 140 -12.73 9.24 9.03
CA ARG A 140 -12.88 8.37 7.84
C ARG A 140 -11.58 7.71 7.40
N VAL A 141 -10.44 8.16 7.89
CA VAL A 141 -9.15 7.71 7.37
C VAL A 141 -8.46 6.80 8.37
N LEU A 142 -7.96 5.67 7.88
CA LEU A 142 -7.01 4.80 8.56
C LEU A 142 -5.61 5.07 8.01
N GLY A 143 -4.59 4.90 8.83
CA GLY A 143 -3.24 4.72 8.31
C GLY A 143 -3.13 3.35 7.65
N GLY A 144 -2.29 3.24 6.62
CA GLY A 144 -2.14 1.97 5.92
C GLY A 144 -0.82 1.84 5.17
N LEU A 145 -0.37 0.62 5.04
CA LEU A 145 0.78 0.22 4.23
C LEU A 145 0.63 -1.22 3.77
N CYS A 146 1.37 -1.60 2.74
CA CYS A 146 1.41 -2.99 2.32
C CYS A 146 2.82 -3.41 1.87
N SER A 147 3.07 -4.72 1.86
CA SER A 147 4.26 -5.33 1.27
C SER A 147 3.80 -6.40 0.29
N VAL A 148 4.16 -6.25 -0.97
CA VAL A 148 3.90 -7.22 -2.04
C VAL A 148 4.78 -6.84 -3.25
N ILE A 149 5.31 -7.82 -3.96
CA ILE A 149 5.96 -7.57 -5.25
C ILE A 149 5.00 -8.04 -6.34
N SER A 150 4.17 -7.11 -6.79
CA SER A 150 3.17 -7.35 -7.83
C SER A 150 3.16 -6.23 -8.86
N MET A 151 2.81 -6.57 -10.10
CA MET A 151 2.81 -5.64 -11.23
C MET A 151 1.73 -6.00 -12.23
N ILE A 152 1.38 -5.06 -13.09
CA ILE A 152 0.53 -5.33 -14.24
C ILE A 152 1.37 -6.08 -15.27
N ALA A 153 1.01 -7.34 -15.55
CA ALA A 153 1.62 -8.17 -16.59
C ALA A 153 0.99 -7.93 -17.98
N GLY A 154 -0.23 -7.37 -17.98
CA GLY A 154 -0.98 -7.00 -19.18
C GLY A 154 -2.36 -6.48 -18.81
N PRO A 155 -3.17 -6.01 -19.78
CA PRO A 155 -4.54 -5.58 -19.50
C PRO A 155 -5.37 -6.66 -18.81
N GLY A 156 -5.94 -6.35 -17.63
CA GLY A 156 -6.70 -7.30 -16.81
C GLY A 156 -5.88 -8.41 -16.16
N HIS A 157 -4.56 -8.31 -16.17
CA HIS A 157 -3.65 -9.35 -15.69
C HIS A 157 -2.60 -8.79 -14.72
N ILE A 158 -2.58 -9.31 -13.51
CA ILE A 158 -1.62 -8.99 -12.44
C ILE A 158 -0.68 -10.18 -12.25
N SER A 159 0.60 -9.91 -12.06
CA SER A 159 1.61 -10.89 -11.68
C SER A 159 2.16 -10.57 -10.30
N HIS A 160 2.06 -11.50 -9.36
CA HIS A 160 2.69 -11.46 -8.04
C HIS A 160 3.87 -12.43 -8.01
N VAL A 161 5.08 -11.88 -7.88
CA VAL A 161 6.34 -12.61 -8.10
C VAL A 161 7.21 -12.73 -6.86
N GLY A 162 6.85 -12.10 -5.74
CA GLY A 162 7.67 -12.17 -4.53
C GLY A 162 7.13 -11.32 -3.39
N ALA A 163 7.82 -11.42 -2.26
CA ALA A 163 7.43 -11.00 -0.93
C ALA A 163 6.11 -11.65 -0.45
N HIS A 164 6.07 -12.00 0.84
CA HIS A 164 4.82 -12.45 1.44
C HIS A 164 3.84 -11.26 1.48
N PRO A 165 2.64 -11.37 0.86
CA PRO A 165 1.70 -10.28 0.83
C PRO A 165 1.21 -9.94 2.24
N LEU A 166 1.56 -8.75 2.69
CA LEU A 166 1.19 -8.20 3.99
C LEU A 166 0.43 -6.89 3.77
N ILE A 167 -0.71 -6.76 4.42
CA ILE A 167 -1.42 -5.49 4.57
C ILE A 167 -1.44 -5.11 6.05
N THR A 168 -1.12 -3.85 6.34
CA THR A 168 -1.11 -3.32 7.70
C THR A 168 -1.89 -2.02 7.71
N PHE A 169 -2.82 -1.87 8.64
CA PHE A 169 -3.60 -0.64 8.80
C PHE A 169 -4.03 -0.46 10.25
N GLY A 170 -4.41 0.76 10.61
CA GLY A 170 -4.87 1.07 11.96
C GLY A 170 -5.41 2.48 12.05
N GLU A 171 -6.06 2.78 13.16
CA GLU A 171 -6.56 4.11 13.45
C GLU A 171 -5.40 5.10 13.67
N LEU A 172 -5.59 6.34 13.20
CA LEU A 172 -4.60 7.40 13.37
C LEU A 172 -4.46 7.88 14.83
N ASP A 173 -5.45 7.58 15.67
CA ASP A 173 -5.46 7.89 17.10
C ASP A 173 -5.06 6.72 18.00
N HIS A 174 -4.56 5.62 17.40
CA HIS A 174 -4.08 4.39 18.06
C HIS A 174 -5.19 3.56 18.77
N ARG A 175 -6.47 3.90 18.63
CA ARG A 175 -7.56 3.19 19.31
C ARG A 175 -8.07 2.03 18.45
N PRO A 176 -8.28 0.85 19.03
CA PRO A 176 -8.96 -0.22 18.32
C PRO A 176 -10.37 0.20 17.89
N SER A 177 -10.76 -0.19 16.68
CA SER A 177 -12.07 0.18 16.12
C SER A 177 -12.78 -0.98 15.45
N LYS A 178 -14.10 -0.96 15.48
CA LYS A 178 -14.93 -1.97 14.79
C LYS A 178 -14.69 -2.00 13.27
N ARG A 179 -14.39 -0.85 12.66
CA ARG A 179 -14.09 -0.79 11.22
C ARG A 179 -12.73 -1.44 10.91
N GLY A 180 -11.71 -1.21 11.75
CA GLY A 180 -10.43 -1.90 11.62
C GLY A 180 -10.57 -3.41 11.79
N GLU A 181 -11.31 -3.86 12.81
CA GLU A 181 -11.59 -5.29 13.04
C GLU A 181 -12.34 -5.92 11.86
N ARG A 182 -13.41 -5.27 11.34
CA ARG A 182 -14.19 -5.77 10.21
C ARG A 182 -13.33 -5.94 8.94
N LEU A 183 -12.44 -4.98 8.66
CA LEU A 183 -11.54 -5.08 7.52
C LEU A 183 -10.48 -6.17 7.73
N ARG A 184 -9.92 -6.30 8.95
CA ARG A 184 -9.01 -7.39 9.31
C ARG A 184 -9.68 -8.74 9.11
N ASP A 185 -10.91 -8.91 9.59
CA ASP A 185 -11.64 -10.16 9.47
C ASP A 185 -11.89 -10.54 8.00
N ALA A 186 -12.23 -9.59 7.14
CA ALA A 186 -12.34 -9.83 5.71
C ALA A 186 -11.02 -10.31 5.08
N PHE A 187 -9.90 -9.66 5.42
CA PHE A 187 -8.60 -10.10 4.92
C PHE A 187 -8.15 -11.43 5.52
N SER A 188 -8.56 -11.76 6.76
CA SER A 188 -8.21 -13.05 7.38
C SER A 188 -8.85 -14.25 6.68
N HIS A 189 -9.92 -14.03 5.92
CA HIS A 189 -10.56 -15.05 5.08
C HIS A 189 -9.93 -15.15 3.67
N THR A 190 -8.94 -14.30 3.34
CA THR A 190 -8.25 -14.38 2.05
C THR A 190 -7.08 -15.35 2.10
N GLU A 191 -6.83 -16.04 1.00
CA GLU A 191 -5.67 -16.93 0.90
C GLU A 191 -4.38 -16.12 0.65
N GLY A 192 -3.31 -16.45 1.39
CA GLY A 192 -1.97 -15.95 1.14
C GLY A 192 -1.77 -14.46 1.41
N VAL A 193 -2.62 -13.84 2.24
CA VAL A 193 -2.45 -12.46 2.70
C VAL A 193 -2.34 -12.45 4.23
N GLU A 194 -1.25 -11.92 4.74
CA GLU A 194 -1.11 -11.59 6.15
C GLU A 194 -1.72 -10.22 6.41
N VAL A 195 -2.47 -10.09 7.52
CA VAL A 195 -3.07 -8.81 7.93
C VAL A 195 -2.61 -8.44 9.34
N LYS A 196 -2.22 -7.17 9.53
CA LYS A 196 -1.80 -6.65 10.84
C LYS A 196 -2.54 -5.36 11.20
N ILE A 197 -2.95 -5.26 12.46
CA ILE A 197 -3.35 -4.02 13.12
C ILE A 197 -2.30 -3.77 14.22
N PRO A 198 -1.33 -2.87 14.00
CA PRO A 198 -0.32 -2.56 14.99
C PRO A 198 -0.90 -1.66 16.11
N GLU A 199 -0.24 -1.61 17.25
CA GLU A 199 -0.59 -0.68 18.32
C GLU A 199 -0.46 0.78 17.87
N ASP A 200 0.55 1.08 17.04
CA ASP A 200 0.78 2.38 16.44
C ASP A 200 1.05 2.25 14.95
N ILE A 201 0.07 2.68 14.15
CA ILE A 201 0.16 2.63 12.68
C ILE A 201 1.21 3.63 12.15
N HIS A 202 1.45 4.75 12.84
CA HIS A 202 2.47 5.70 12.42
C HIS A 202 3.86 5.08 12.54
N VAL A 203 4.15 4.39 13.65
CA VAL A 203 5.43 3.66 13.81
C VAL A 203 5.60 2.62 12.69
N ALA A 204 4.56 1.86 12.37
CA ALA A 204 4.63 0.86 11.30
C ALA A 204 4.90 1.49 9.92
N MET A 205 4.24 2.61 9.61
CA MET A 205 4.45 3.36 8.36
C MET A 205 5.85 3.96 8.29
N TRP A 206 6.33 4.58 9.38
CA TRP A 206 7.65 5.19 9.43
C TRP A 206 8.78 4.15 9.40
N ASN A 207 8.59 2.96 9.98
CA ASN A 207 9.54 1.85 9.86
C ASN A 207 9.68 1.39 8.40
N LYS A 208 8.58 1.25 7.67
CA LYS A 208 8.63 0.95 6.24
C LYS A 208 9.30 2.10 5.46
N PHE A 209 8.96 3.33 5.77
CA PHE A 209 9.51 4.51 5.11
C PHE A 209 11.02 4.63 5.31
N LEU A 210 11.51 4.40 6.54
CA LEU A 210 12.91 4.34 6.89
C LEU A 210 13.70 3.30 6.08
N LEU A 211 13.05 2.17 5.74
CA LEU A 211 13.65 1.14 4.91
C LEU A 211 13.66 1.51 3.42
N ILE A 212 12.49 1.92 2.87
CA ILE A 212 12.32 1.99 1.41
C ILE A 212 12.91 3.25 0.78
N ALA A 213 12.92 4.41 1.47
CA ALA A 213 13.40 5.65 0.90
C ALA A 213 14.92 5.65 0.70
N PRO A 214 15.77 5.23 1.68
CA PRO A 214 17.20 5.08 1.47
C PRO A 214 17.55 4.02 0.43
N TRP A 215 16.94 2.84 0.52
CA TRP A 215 17.18 1.74 -0.42
C TRP A 215 16.84 2.16 -1.86
N GLY A 216 15.63 2.69 -2.06
CA GLY A 216 15.17 3.12 -3.38
C GLY A 216 15.96 4.29 -3.94
N GLY A 217 16.27 5.29 -3.12
CA GLY A 217 16.98 6.49 -3.51
C GLY A 217 18.44 6.21 -3.87
N LEU A 218 19.19 5.55 -2.96
CA LEU A 218 20.59 5.22 -3.21
C LEU A 218 20.74 4.20 -4.34
N GLY A 219 19.86 3.19 -4.40
CA GLY A 219 19.85 2.24 -5.50
C GLY A 219 19.59 2.88 -6.86
N ALA A 220 18.69 3.88 -6.94
CA ALA A 220 18.44 4.62 -8.16
C ALA A 220 19.62 5.52 -8.55
N LEU A 221 20.26 6.17 -7.58
CA LEU A 221 21.40 7.05 -7.79
C LEU A 221 22.62 6.29 -8.31
N THR A 222 22.93 5.15 -7.67
CA THR A 222 24.08 4.31 -8.02
C THR A 222 23.80 3.36 -9.20
N ARG A 223 22.53 3.13 -9.53
CA ARG A 223 22.04 2.10 -10.46
C ARG A 223 22.47 0.68 -10.10
N ALA A 224 22.85 0.47 -8.84
CA ALA A 224 23.36 -0.80 -8.34
C ALA A 224 22.30 -1.56 -7.52
N PRO A 225 22.28 -2.91 -7.56
CA PRO A 225 21.43 -3.69 -6.68
C PRO A 225 21.87 -3.57 -5.21
N ILE A 226 20.99 -3.96 -4.29
CA ILE A 226 21.25 -3.83 -2.85
C ILE A 226 22.50 -4.60 -2.41
N GLY A 227 22.79 -5.73 -3.04
CA GLY A 227 23.99 -6.51 -2.75
C GLY A 227 25.29 -5.73 -2.93
N VAL A 228 25.35 -4.81 -3.91
CA VAL A 228 26.49 -3.91 -4.11
C VAL A 228 26.49 -2.81 -3.07
N THR A 229 25.38 -2.07 -2.94
CA THR A 229 25.33 -0.87 -2.09
C THR A 229 25.53 -1.16 -0.61
N ARG A 230 25.10 -2.36 -0.13
CA ARG A 230 25.34 -2.77 1.26
C ARG A 230 26.74 -3.31 1.54
N SER A 231 27.47 -3.75 0.49
CA SER A 231 28.80 -4.40 0.64
C SER A 231 29.95 -3.39 0.63
N LEU A 232 29.78 -2.21 0.05
CA LEU A 232 30.78 -1.17 0.02
C LEU A 232 30.61 -0.26 1.26
N PRO A 233 31.67 -0.05 2.07
CA PRO A 233 31.56 0.75 3.29
C PRO A 233 30.95 2.14 3.03
N GLU A 234 31.37 2.83 1.98
CA GLU A 234 30.95 4.19 1.66
C GLU A 234 29.44 4.27 1.34
N THR A 235 28.90 3.31 0.61
CA THR A 235 27.46 3.28 0.28
C THR A 235 26.62 2.72 1.42
N ARG A 236 27.18 1.81 2.23
CA ARG A 236 26.54 1.33 3.45
C ARG A 236 26.37 2.49 4.46
N ASP A 237 27.41 3.28 4.66
CA ASP A 237 27.35 4.47 5.51
C ASP A 237 26.30 5.47 5.02
N LEU A 238 26.15 5.66 3.71
CA LEU A 238 25.07 6.49 3.15
C LEU A 238 23.68 5.94 3.42
N LEU A 239 23.47 4.62 3.37
CA LEU A 239 22.20 3.98 3.77
C LEU A 239 21.90 4.28 5.23
N GLU A 240 22.85 4.04 6.13
CA GLU A 240 22.71 4.25 7.58
C GLU A 240 22.47 5.72 7.92
N HIS A 241 23.22 6.66 7.33
CA HIS A 241 23.01 8.10 7.54
C HIS A 241 21.65 8.58 7.01
N SER A 242 21.23 8.08 5.84
CA SER A 242 19.90 8.40 5.30
C SER A 242 18.78 7.89 6.21
N MET A 243 18.94 6.70 6.81
CA MET A 243 18.02 6.15 7.81
C MET A 243 18.03 6.96 9.10
N GLU A 244 19.21 7.40 9.57
CA GLU A 244 19.33 8.25 10.76
C GLU A 244 18.57 9.56 10.59
N GLU A 245 18.66 10.23 9.44
CA GLU A 245 17.87 11.42 9.13
C GLU A 245 16.37 11.18 9.25
N ILE A 246 15.88 10.02 8.71
CA ILE A 246 14.47 9.65 8.79
C ILE A 246 14.04 9.33 10.22
N TYR A 247 14.89 8.66 11.00
CA TYR A 247 14.64 8.39 12.42
C TYR A 247 14.53 9.70 13.22
N LEU A 248 15.49 10.61 13.07
CA LEU A 248 15.46 11.91 13.74
C LEU A 248 14.21 12.72 13.33
N LEU A 249 13.85 12.68 12.07
CA LEU A 249 12.63 13.31 11.57
C LEU A 249 11.36 12.71 12.18
N ALA A 250 11.25 11.37 12.25
CA ALA A 250 10.15 10.69 12.90
C ALA A 250 9.98 11.12 14.36
N ARG A 251 11.11 11.17 15.12
CA ARG A 251 11.14 11.63 16.52
C ARG A 251 10.70 13.10 16.66
N ALA A 252 11.19 13.98 15.78
CA ALA A 252 10.80 15.39 15.78
C ALA A 252 9.29 15.57 15.49
N ARG A 253 8.70 14.67 14.69
CA ARG A 253 7.26 14.60 14.41
C ARG A 253 6.45 13.80 15.44
N LYS A 254 7.07 13.46 16.59
CA LYS A 254 6.44 12.74 17.71
C LYS A 254 5.99 11.30 17.41
N VAL A 255 6.56 10.68 16.39
CA VAL A 255 6.38 9.24 16.17
C VAL A 255 7.25 8.48 17.15
N ALA A 256 6.69 7.51 17.84
CA ALA A 256 7.35 6.72 18.90
C ALA A 256 8.32 5.66 18.33
N MET A 257 9.07 6.00 17.28
CA MET A 257 10.03 5.13 16.64
C MET A 257 11.24 4.91 17.54
N GLU A 258 11.69 3.67 17.68
CA GLU A 258 12.90 3.32 18.42
C GLU A 258 14.13 3.35 17.51
N ARG A 259 15.32 3.62 18.10
CA ARG A 259 16.56 3.71 17.32
C ARG A 259 16.97 2.37 16.70
N GLU A 260 16.57 1.28 17.32
CA GLU A 260 16.73 -0.10 16.85
C GLU A 260 16.10 -0.36 15.49
N SER A 261 15.14 0.47 15.06
CA SER A 261 14.55 0.41 13.71
C SER A 261 15.61 0.55 12.61
N ILE A 262 16.69 1.30 12.83
CA ILE A 262 17.79 1.44 11.86
C ILE A 262 18.53 0.10 11.72
N SER A 263 18.95 -0.50 12.83
CA SER A 263 19.64 -1.80 12.80
C SER A 263 18.77 -2.92 12.25
N GLN A 264 17.47 -2.90 12.54
CA GLN A 264 16.49 -3.85 11.97
C GLN A 264 16.34 -3.67 10.46
N ALA A 265 16.27 -2.43 9.97
CA ALA A 265 16.22 -2.13 8.55
C ALA A 265 17.50 -2.56 7.83
N MET A 266 18.67 -2.29 8.40
CA MET A 266 19.95 -2.72 7.85
C MET A 266 20.06 -4.25 7.82
N ALA A 267 19.65 -4.94 8.89
CA ALA A 267 19.62 -6.39 8.94
C ALA A 267 18.65 -6.98 7.88
N PHE A 268 17.51 -6.32 7.64
CA PHE A 268 16.61 -6.71 6.55
C PHE A 268 17.28 -6.58 5.18
N LEU A 269 17.96 -5.45 4.90
CA LEU A 269 18.70 -5.22 3.66
C LEU A 269 19.83 -6.25 3.49
N ASP A 270 20.52 -6.62 4.56
CA ASP A 270 21.59 -7.62 4.56
C ASP A 270 21.11 -9.04 4.16
N ASN A 271 19.84 -9.34 4.43
CA ASN A 271 19.22 -10.63 4.09
C ASN A 271 18.52 -10.66 2.72
N LEU A 272 18.42 -9.52 2.02
CA LEU A 272 17.84 -9.51 0.68
C LEU A 272 18.73 -10.26 -0.33
N PRO A 273 18.16 -10.82 -1.42
CA PRO A 273 18.94 -11.31 -2.54
C PRO A 273 19.88 -10.24 -3.07
N TYR A 274 21.09 -10.64 -3.51
CA TYR A 274 22.12 -9.72 -4.00
C TYR A 274 21.60 -8.77 -5.10
N GLU A 275 20.82 -9.32 -6.06
CA GLU A 275 20.22 -8.57 -7.18
C GLU A 275 18.94 -7.79 -6.81
N GLY A 276 18.61 -7.72 -5.52
CA GLY A 276 17.41 -7.05 -5.04
C GLY A 276 17.38 -5.55 -5.39
N THR A 277 16.25 -5.07 -5.90
CA THR A 277 16.01 -3.66 -6.26
C THR A 277 14.69 -3.16 -5.69
N ALA A 278 14.65 -1.89 -5.27
CA ALA A 278 13.42 -1.23 -4.85
C ALA A 278 12.53 -0.85 -6.05
N SER A 279 11.21 -0.71 -5.84
CA SER A 279 10.28 -0.32 -6.90
C SER A 279 10.59 1.06 -7.48
N MET A 280 10.87 2.04 -6.63
CA MET A 280 11.24 3.40 -7.05
C MET A 280 12.53 3.39 -7.90
N GLN A 281 13.52 2.60 -7.50
CA GLN A 281 14.75 2.40 -8.28
C GLN A 281 14.44 1.88 -9.69
N ARG A 282 13.59 0.84 -9.79
CA ARG A 282 13.21 0.26 -11.09
C ARG A 282 12.46 1.25 -11.98
N ASP A 283 11.52 2.01 -11.40
CA ASP A 283 10.78 3.05 -12.14
C ASP A 283 11.74 4.10 -12.70
N ILE A 284 12.66 4.63 -11.88
CA ILE A 284 13.66 5.64 -12.31
C ILE A 284 14.60 5.08 -13.39
N MET A 285 15.11 3.87 -13.21
CA MET A 285 16.01 3.22 -14.18
C MET A 285 15.32 2.95 -15.53
N ALA A 286 14.01 2.71 -15.51
CA ALA A 286 13.17 2.54 -16.69
C ALA A 286 12.73 3.87 -17.33
N GLY A 287 13.09 5.02 -16.75
CA GLY A 287 12.65 6.34 -17.22
C GLY A 287 11.16 6.61 -17.01
N LEU A 288 10.53 5.92 -16.06
CA LEU A 288 9.12 6.06 -15.69
C LEU A 288 8.94 7.03 -14.54
N PRO A 289 7.78 7.71 -14.43
CA PRO A 289 7.42 8.46 -13.23
C PRO A 289 7.49 7.58 -11.98
N SER A 290 8.18 8.08 -10.95
CA SER A 290 8.47 7.35 -9.73
C SER A 290 7.83 7.98 -8.49
N GLU A 291 8.10 7.39 -7.33
CA GLU A 291 7.67 7.92 -6.04
C GLU A 291 8.79 8.71 -5.32
N LEU A 292 9.74 9.27 -6.09
CA LEU A 292 10.87 10.06 -5.56
C LEU A 292 10.40 11.20 -4.65
N ASP A 293 9.37 11.93 -5.07
CA ASP A 293 8.83 13.06 -4.29
C ASP A 293 8.18 12.62 -2.98
N ALA A 294 7.46 11.49 -2.98
CA ALA A 294 6.81 10.94 -1.78
C ALA A 294 7.78 10.14 -0.87
N GLN A 295 8.99 9.86 -1.31
CA GLN A 295 10.03 9.19 -0.53
C GLN A 295 11.12 10.20 -0.14
N ASN A 296 12.24 10.27 -0.84
CA ASN A 296 13.33 11.20 -0.46
C ASN A 296 12.88 12.69 -0.46
N GLY A 297 11.99 13.08 -1.38
CA GLY A 297 11.40 14.43 -1.40
C GLY A 297 10.60 14.73 -0.13
N ALA A 298 9.83 13.78 0.36
CA ALA A 298 9.09 13.92 1.62
C ALA A 298 10.04 14.06 2.82
N VAL A 299 11.16 13.32 2.88
CA VAL A 299 12.16 13.48 3.94
C VAL A 299 12.69 14.92 3.95
N VAL A 300 13.02 15.48 2.79
CA VAL A 300 13.52 16.87 2.68
C VAL A 300 12.46 17.88 3.10
N ARG A 301 11.25 17.74 2.63
CA ARG A 301 10.14 18.66 2.89
C ARG A 301 9.73 18.65 4.36
N LEU A 302 9.50 17.47 4.91
CA LEU A 302 9.14 17.29 6.32
C LEU A 302 10.29 17.65 7.25
N GLY A 303 11.55 17.40 6.84
CA GLY A 303 12.75 17.81 7.56
C GLY A 303 12.83 19.33 7.72
N LYS A 304 12.58 20.06 6.62
CA LYS A 304 12.51 21.53 6.65
C LYS A 304 11.42 22.04 7.58
N GLU A 305 10.23 21.42 7.55
CA GLU A 305 9.12 21.78 8.44
C GLU A 305 9.43 21.52 9.91
N ALA A 306 10.12 20.43 10.22
CA ALA A 306 10.45 20.01 11.58
C ALA A 306 11.77 20.58 12.11
N GLY A 307 12.53 21.32 11.30
CA GLY A 307 13.86 21.83 11.67
C GLY A 307 14.94 20.74 11.79
N VAL A 308 14.76 19.61 11.08
CA VAL A 308 15.70 18.49 11.04
C VAL A 308 16.52 18.54 9.76
N ALA A 309 17.84 18.53 9.88
CA ALA A 309 18.73 18.47 8.72
C ALA A 309 18.66 17.11 8.03
N THR A 310 18.54 17.12 6.70
CA THR A 310 18.43 15.91 5.88
C THR A 310 19.38 15.96 4.67
N PRO A 311 20.70 16.13 4.88
CA PRO A 311 21.64 16.36 3.79
C PRO A 311 21.78 15.17 2.84
N VAL A 312 21.75 13.93 3.33
CA VAL A 312 21.89 12.72 2.50
C VAL A 312 20.65 12.54 1.63
N ASN A 313 19.46 12.58 2.23
CA ASN A 313 18.21 12.49 1.45
C ASN A 313 18.05 13.69 0.51
N GLY A 314 18.52 14.88 0.91
CA GLY A 314 18.52 16.07 0.07
C GLY A 314 19.42 15.93 -1.17
N MET A 315 20.60 15.36 -1.01
CA MET A 315 21.51 15.07 -2.11
C MET A 315 20.90 14.02 -3.07
N ILE A 316 20.35 12.92 -2.53
CA ILE A 316 19.71 11.88 -3.33
C ILE A 316 18.54 12.48 -4.11
N TYR A 317 17.64 13.21 -3.45
CA TYR A 317 16.48 13.84 -4.07
C TYR A 317 16.87 14.79 -5.20
N SER A 318 17.78 15.74 -4.90
CA SER A 318 18.20 16.75 -5.87
C SER A 318 18.92 16.14 -7.09
N SER A 319 19.69 15.08 -6.91
CA SER A 319 20.40 14.39 -7.97
C SER A 319 19.47 13.59 -8.90
N LEU A 320 18.37 13.04 -8.36
CA LEU A 320 17.40 12.26 -9.13
C LEU A 320 16.25 13.10 -9.69
N LEU A 321 16.02 14.32 -9.16
CA LEU A 321 14.92 15.19 -9.57
C LEU A 321 14.89 15.49 -11.08
N PRO A 322 16.01 15.77 -11.76
CA PRO A 322 15.97 15.99 -13.22
C PRO A 322 15.43 14.79 -13.98
N LEU A 323 15.77 13.55 -13.57
CA LEU A 323 15.27 12.32 -14.20
C LEU A 323 13.76 12.15 -13.97
N GLU A 324 13.29 12.45 -12.76
CA GLU A 324 11.87 12.42 -12.42
C GLU A 324 11.07 13.44 -13.24
N MET A 325 11.57 14.69 -13.36
CA MET A 325 10.93 15.74 -14.16
C MET A 325 10.91 15.37 -15.65
N ARG A 326 11.95 14.72 -16.17
CA ARG A 326 11.97 14.20 -17.55
C ARG A 326 10.91 13.11 -17.74
N ALA A 327 10.84 12.13 -16.82
CA ALA A 327 9.84 11.06 -16.85
C ALA A 327 8.40 11.60 -16.83
N ARG A 328 8.18 12.71 -16.13
CA ARG A 328 6.89 13.44 -16.08
C ARG A 328 6.67 14.41 -17.24
N LYS A 329 7.59 14.51 -18.19
CA LYS A 329 7.55 15.43 -19.34
C LYS A 329 7.53 16.92 -18.92
N GLN A 330 8.08 17.24 -17.75
CA GLN A 330 8.21 18.60 -17.22
C GLN A 330 9.56 19.22 -17.56
N LEU A 331 10.53 18.42 -17.97
CA LEU A 331 11.85 18.82 -18.39
C LEU A 331 12.28 17.96 -19.58
N GLN A 332 13.03 18.54 -20.52
CA GLN A 332 13.59 17.84 -21.67
C GLN A 332 15.11 18.01 -21.69
N PHE A 333 15.82 16.90 -21.80
CA PHE A 333 17.26 16.81 -22.03
C PHE A 333 17.60 15.43 -22.56
N ASP A 334 18.72 15.30 -23.26
CA ASP A 334 19.23 14.06 -23.86
C ASP A 334 19.86 13.12 -22.80
#